data_927db311cd529256bcdbb16a9c1f230d
#
_entry.id   927db311cd529256bcdbb16a9c1f230d
#
_cell.length_a   1.000
_cell.length_b   1.000
_cell.length_c   1.000
_cell.angle_alpha   90.00
_cell.angle_beta   90.00
_cell.angle_gamma   90.00
#
_symmetry.space_group_name_H-M   'P 1'
#
loop_
_entity.id
_entity.type
_entity.pdbx_description
1 polymer ?
#
loop_
_entity_poly.entity_id
_entity_poly.type
_entity_poly.pdbx_seq_one_letter_code
_entity_poly.pdbx_strand_id
1 'polypeptide(L)'
;MNNCLFSSINKLILFLIPWFIIGCNLHYDQGLKLEQEERWAEAAIEYRIALVKDPDNTKIREALTRTNILVAQENFEIYQQYLKQQEYHKAYRRLEA
;
A
#
# COMPACT_ATOMS: atom_id res chain seq x y z
N MET A 1 5.52 6.79 14.07
CA MET A 1 4.59 7.35 14.88
C MET A 1 3.89 8.59 14.42
N ASN A 2 2.71 8.70 14.76
CA ASN A 2 1.76 9.55 14.08
C ASN A 2 1.82 10.99 14.45
N ASN A 3 2.45 11.80 13.61
CA ASN A 3 2.39 13.26 13.73
C ASN A 3 0.95 13.75 13.67
N CYS A 4 0.07 13.06 12.99
CA CYS A 4 -1.34 13.39 12.92
C CYS A 4 -2.05 13.25 14.28
N LEU A 5 -1.74 12.20 15.04
CA LEU A 5 -2.28 12.02 16.39
C LEU A 5 -1.78 13.08 17.34
N PHE A 6 -0.50 13.41 17.23
CA PHE A 6 0.10 14.47 18.03
C PHE A 6 -0.56 15.82 17.74
N SER A 7 -0.85 16.07 16.47
CA SER A 7 -1.56 17.29 16.04
C SER A 7 -2.96 17.38 16.61
N SER A 8 -3.70 16.26 16.69
CA SER A 8 -5.06 16.27 17.23
C SER A 8 -5.12 16.47 18.74
N ILE A 9 -4.08 16.07 19.47
CA ILE A 9 -3.98 16.27 20.92
C ILE A 9 -3.77 17.73 21.26
N ASN A 10 -3.04 18.47 20.43
CA ASN A 10 -2.67 19.86 20.67
C ASN A 10 -3.47 20.85 19.81
N LYS A 11 -4.78 20.69 19.76
CA LYS A 11 -5.65 21.57 18.97
C LYS A 11 -5.47 23.06 19.23
N LEU A 12 -5.20 23.44 20.48
CA LEU A 12 -4.96 24.84 20.85
C LEU A 12 -3.67 25.39 20.23
N ILE A 13 -2.63 24.56 20.18
CA ILE A 13 -1.35 24.93 19.59
C ILE A 13 -1.47 25.02 18.07
N LEU A 14 -2.22 24.13 17.47
CA LEU A 14 -2.49 24.11 16.02
C LEU A 14 -3.28 25.35 15.57
N PHE A 15 -4.16 25.85 16.41
CA PHE A 15 -4.90 27.08 16.12
C PHE A 15 -3.98 28.29 16.07
N LEU A 16 -2.91 28.28 16.88
CA LEU A 16 -1.91 29.36 16.91
C LEU A 16 -0.86 29.22 15.80
N ILE A 17 -0.61 27.98 15.33
CA ILE A 17 0.43 27.69 14.32
C ILE A 17 -0.14 26.76 13.25
N PRO A 18 -1.04 27.26 12.36
CA PRO A 18 -1.70 26.41 11.36
C PRO A 18 -0.74 25.80 10.34
N TRP A 19 0.45 26.34 10.21
CA TRP A 19 1.45 25.86 9.26
C TRP A 19 2.03 24.48 9.61
N PHE A 20 1.96 24.06 10.87
CA PHE A 20 2.45 22.76 11.30
C PHE A 20 1.55 21.59 10.92
N ILE A 21 0.30 21.86 10.52
CA ILE A 21 -0.64 20.83 10.06
C ILE A 21 -0.19 20.20 8.74
N ILE A 22 0.64 20.92 7.98
CA ILE A 22 1.09 20.51 6.63
C ILE A 22 1.99 19.28 6.68
N GLY A 23 2.62 18.97 7.82
CA GLY A 23 3.49 17.81 7.98
C GLY A 23 2.79 16.46 8.09
N CYS A 24 1.44 16.44 8.23
CA CYS A 24 0.69 15.21 8.38
C CYS A 24 0.18 14.71 7.03
N ASN A 25 0.66 13.54 6.61
CA ASN A 25 0.20 12.91 5.38
C ASN A 25 -0.72 11.73 5.71
N LEU A 26 -2.01 11.98 5.65
CA LEU A 26 -3.04 10.99 5.95
C LEU A 26 -2.95 9.76 5.07
N HIS A 27 -2.60 9.94 3.80
CA HIS A 27 -2.48 8.84 2.85
C HIS A 27 -1.31 7.93 3.20
N TYR A 28 -0.21 8.49 3.69
CA TYR A 28 0.91 7.67 4.17
C TYR A 28 0.49 6.81 5.36
N ASP A 29 -0.20 7.39 6.33
CA ASP A 29 -0.69 6.67 7.51
C ASP A 29 -1.71 5.58 7.13
N GLN A 30 -2.58 5.86 6.18
CA GLN A 30 -3.52 4.88 5.64
C GLN A 30 -2.79 3.75 4.93
N GLY A 31 -1.76 4.07 4.16
CA GLY A 31 -0.93 3.07 3.50
C GLY A 31 -0.28 2.13 4.50
N LEU A 32 0.28 2.65 5.59
CA LEU A 32 0.87 1.84 6.65
C LEU A 32 -0.15 0.89 7.29
N LYS A 33 -1.35 1.37 7.54
CA LYS A 33 -2.42 0.56 8.08
C LYS A 33 -2.81 -0.57 7.13
N LEU A 34 -2.95 -0.28 5.86
CA LEU A 34 -3.28 -1.27 4.84
C LEU A 34 -2.17 -2.32 4.68
N GLU A 35 -0.90 -1.91 4.81
CA GLU A 35 0.21 -2.87 4.84
C GLU A 35 0.09 -3.85 6.01
N GLN A 36 -0.29 -3.37 7.19
CA GLN A 36 -0.50 -4.22 8.35
C GLN A 36 -1.61 -5.24 8.12
N GLU A 37 -2.58 -4.90 7.29
CA GLU A 37 -3.69 -5.78 6.89
C GLU A 37 -3.33 -6.67 5.69
N GLU A 38 -2.10 -6.60 5.21
CA GLU A 38 -1.61 -7.33 4.03
C GLU A 38 -2.37 -6.96 2.74
N ARG A 39 -2.92 -5.76 2.70
CA ARG A 39 -3.64 -5.23 1.52
C ARG A 39 -2.67 -4.39 0.69
N TRP A 40 -1.75 -5.08 0.04
CA TRP A 40 -0.59 -4.47 -0.62
C TRP A 40 -0.97 -3.53 -1.77
N ALA A 41 -1.91 -3.93 -2.60
CA ALA A 41 -2.34 -3.13 -3.75
C ALA A 41 -3.00 -1.82 -3.31
N GLU A 42 -3.85 -1.89 -2.30
CA GLU A 42 -4.50 -0.70 -1.75
C GLU A 42 -3.50 0.22 -1.04
N ALA A 43 -2.56 -0.37 -0.30
CA ALA A 43 -1.48 0.38 0.32
C ALA A 43 -0.65 1.14 -0.72
N ALA A 44 -0.32 0.50 -1.84
CA ALA A 44 0.42 1.14 -2.92
C ALA A 44 -0.32 2.34 -3.51
N ILE A 45 -1.64 2.26 -3.63
CA ILE A 45 -2.46 3.37 -4.10
C ILE A 45 -2.36 4.56 -3.13
N GLU A 46 -2.51 4.29 -1.83
CA GLU A 46 -2.40 5.34 -0.82
C GLU A 46 -1.01 6.00 -0.81
N TYR A 47 0.04 5.20 -0.96
CA TYR A 47 1.40 5.73 -1.04
C TYR A 47 1.64 6.57 -2.30
N ARG A 48 1.02 6.23 -3.43
CA ARG A 48 1.10 7.07 -4.64
C ARG A 48 0.47 8.43 -4.41
N ILE A 49 -0.69 8.46 -3.77
CA ILE A 49 -1.36 9.71 -3.44
C ILE A 49 -0.50 10.53 -2.47
N ALA A 50 0.05 9.87 -1.46
CA ALA A 50 0.94 10.52 -0.51
C ALA A 50 2.17 11.13 -1.19
N LEU A 51 2.75 10.42 -2.15
CA LEU A 51 3.94 10.87 -2.88
C LEU A 51 3.65 12.08 -3.77
N VAL A 52 2.44 12.18 -4.32
CA VAL A 52 2.02 13.37 -5.09
C VAL A 52 2.05 14.62 -4.21
N LYS A 53 1.67 14.50 -2.95
CA LYS A 53 1.65 15.61 -2.00
C LYS A 53 3.05 15.95 -1.47
N ASP A 54 3.93 14.97 -1.40
CA ASP A 54 5.28 15.12 -0.85
C ASP A 54 6.29 14.31 -1.68
N PRO A 55 6.61 14.79 -2.91
CA PRO A 55 7.38 14.00 -3.89
C PRO A 55 8.81 13.68 -3.47
N ASP A 56 9.40 14.47 -2.58
CA ASP A 56 10.78 14.29 -2.13
C ASP A 56 10.90 13.42 -0.89
N ASN A 57 9.80 12.90 -0.39
CA ASN A 57 9.80 12.08 0.82
C ASN A 57 10.28 10.66 0.52
N THR A 58 11.49 10.36 0.99
CA THR A 58 12.12 9.05 0.77
C THR A 58 11.38 7.92 1.44
N LYS A 59 10.78 8.13 2.61
CA LYS A 59 10.01 7.12 3.34
C LYS A 59 8.80 6.65 2.54
N ILE A 60 8.09 7.60 1.92
CA ILE A 60 6.92 7.28 1.09
C ILE A 60 7.37 6.51 -0.16
N ARG A 61 8.47 6.94 -0.77
CA ARG A 61 9.01 6.29 -1.96
C ARG A 61 9.45 4.86 -1.67
N GLU A 62 10.12 4.65 -0.55
CA GLU A 62 10.52 3.30 -0.10
C GLU A 62 9.31 2.41 0.17
N ALA A 63 8.29 2.95 0.84
CA ALA A 63 7.05 2.24 1.12
C ALA A 63 6.33 1.84 -0.18
N LEU A 64 6.27 2.74 -1.15
CA LEU A 64 5.68 2.45 -2.46
C LEU A 64 6.45 1.34 -3.19
N THR A 65 7.77 1.42 -3.18
CA THR A 65 8.63 0.40 -3.80
C THR A 65 8.39 -0.96 -3.15
N ARG A 66 8.38 -1.01 -1.83
CA ARG A 66 8.14 -2.25 -1.07
C ARG A 66 6.77 -2.87 -1.41
N THR A 67 5.72 -2.08 -1.39
CA THR A 67 4.37 -2.58 -1.69
C THR A 67 4.22 -3.01 -3.14
N ASN A 68 4.85 -2.31 -4.08
CA ASN A 68 4.84 -2.73 -5.49
C ASN A 68 5.50 -4.10 -5.68
N ILE A 69 6.58 -4.38 -4.97
CA ILE A 69 7.23 -5.70 -5.02
C ILE A 69 6.30 -6.78 -4.47
N LEU A 70 5.63 -6.50 -3.35
CA LEU A 70 4.70 -7.47 -2.74
C LEU A 70 3.49 -7.74 -3.64
N VAL A 71 2.96 -6.72 -4.30
CA VAL A 71 1.88 -6.89 -5.29
C VAL A 71 2.35 -7.76 -6.46
N ALA A 72 3.56 -7.52 -6.95
CA ALA A 72 4.11 -8.32 -8.04
C ALA A 72 4.28 -9.80 -7.65
N GLN A 73 4.73 -10.06 -6.43
CA GLN A 73 4.87 -11.42 -5.89
C GLN A 73 3.51 -12.12 -5.78
N GLU A 74 2.53 -11.44 -5.21
CA GLU A 74 1.18 -11.97 -5.09
C GLU A 74 0.58 -12.31 -6.46
N ASN A 75 0.70 -11.41 -7.42
CA ASN A 75 0.22 -11.64 -8.78
C ASN A 75 0.93 -12.81 -9.45
N PHE A 76 2.22 -12.97 -9.20
CA PHE A 76 3.00 -14.10 -9.72
C PHE A 76 2.51 -15.43 -9.16
N GLU A 77 2.24 -15.48 -7.86
CA GLU A 77 1.70 -16.69 -7.21
C GLU A 77 0.32 -17.07 -7.78
N ILE A 78 -0.55 -16.09 -7.94
CA ILE A 78 -1.87 -16.28 -8.55
C ILE A 78 -1.71 -16.83 -9.97
N TYR A 79 -0.81 -16.26 -10.76
CA TYR A 79 -0.53 -16.73 -12.12
C TYR A 79 -0.06 -18.19 -12.13
N GLN A 80 0.83 -18.56 -11.22
CA GLN A 80 1.30 -19.93 -11.08
C GLN A 80 0.15 -20.89 -10.76
N GLN A 81 -0.77 -20.49 -9.89
CA GLN A 81 -1.94 -21.30 -9.59
C GLN A 81 -2.83 -21.50 -10.81
N TYR A 82 -3.05 -20.46 -11.60
CA TYR A 82 -3.82 -20.55 -12.85
C TYR A 82 -3.17 -21.51 -13.84
N LEU A 83 -1.86 -21.45 -14.01
CA LEU A 83 -1.14 -22.37 -14.88
C LEU A 83 -1.34 -23.82 -14.44
N LYS A 84 -1.23 -24.11 -13.15
CA LYS A 84 -1.45 -25.44 -12.63
C LYS A 84 -2.87 -25.94 -12.91
N GLN A 85 -3.87 -25.09 -12.71
CA GLN A 85 -5.27 -25.43 -12.98
C GLN A 85 -5.49 -25.74 -14.44
N GLN A 86 -4.91 -24.97 -15.35
CA GLN A 86 -5.00 -25.23 -16.79
C GLN A 86 -4.35 -26.55 -17.17
N GLU A 87 -3.22 -26.87 -16.60
CA GLU A 87 -2.54 -28.15 -16.84
C GLU A 87 -3.38 -29.33 -16.36
N TYR A 88 -4.01 -29.22 -15.19
CA TYR A 88 -4.93 -30.23 -14.69
C TYR A 88 -6.11 -30.44 -15.63
N HIS A 89 -6.71 -29.36 -16.11
CA HIS A 89 -7.82 -29.45 -17.07
C HIS A 89 -7.40 -30.10 -18.38
N LYS A 90 -6.23 -29.78 -18.90
CA LYS A 90 -5.70 -30.41 -20.12
C LYS A 90 -5.45 -31.89 -19.90
N ALA A 91 -4.86 -32.28 -18.79
CA ALA A 91 -4.60 -33.66 -18.45
C ALA A 91 -5.90 -34.45 -18.31
N TYR A 92 -6.90 -33.89 -17.64
CA TYR A 92 -8.21 -34.48 -17.46
C TYR A 92 -8.92 -34.70 -18.79
N ARG A 93 -8.89 -33.71 -19.69
CA ARG A 93 -9.48 -33.85 -21.04
C ARG A 93 -8.82 -34.96 -21.83
N ARG A 94 -7.51 -35.18 -21.71
CA ARG A 94 -6.80 -36.26 -22.37
C ARG A 94 -7.22 -37.62 -21.86
N LEU A 95 -7.54 -37.73 -20.58
CA LEU A 95 -8.01 -38.99 -19.99
C LEU A 95 -9.44 -39.34 -20.44
N GLU A 96 -10.29 -38.35 -20.72
CA GLU A 96 -11.64 -38.55 -21.20
C GLU A 96 -11.71 -38.89 -22.71
N ALA A 97 -10.69 -38.50 -23.45
CA ALA A 97 -10.61 -38.85 -24.86
C ALA A 97 -10.09 -40.25 -25.02
#